data_417ac8e5bb48db824310a20e61bc5fe1
#
_entry.id   417ac8e5bb48db824310a20e61bc5fe1
#
_cell.length_a   1.000
_cell.length_b   1.000
_cell.length_c   1.000
_cell.angle_alpha   90.00
_cell.angle_beta   90.00
_cell.angle_gamma   90.00
#
_symmetry.space_group_name_H-M   'P 1'
#
loop_
_entity.id
_entity.type
_entity.pdbx_description
1 polymer ?
#
loop_
_entity_poly.entity_id
_entity_poly.type
_entity_poly.pdbx_seq_one_letter_code
_entity_poly.pdbx_strand_id
1 'polypeptide(L)'
;MHTTKNRFLLSLLLLTLALPVSARGPWRASEDNTRGWQLMSPEERIAHQSKVRGFARLDECRTYQLAHHQQMAERARQRGIALPRGGQDICAHLKPGKGEPAR
;
A
#
# COMPACT_ATOMS: atom_id res chain seq x y z
N MET A 1 -5.18 42.27 33.19
CA MET A 1 -4.97 42.43 32.21
C MET A 1 -3.88 41.88 31.58
N HIS A 2 -3.09 41.43 31.93
CA HIS A 2 -2.10 40.93 31.33
C HIS A 2 -2.11 39.55 31.14
N THR A 3 -3.00 38.86 31.38
CA THR A 3 -2.98 37.49 31.36
C THR A 3 -3.17 36.98 30.02
N THR A 4 -3.41 37.74 29.08
CA THR A 4 -3.70 37.21 27.80
C THR A 4 -2.51 36.64 27.12
N LYS A 5 -1.38 36.85 27.50
CA LYS A 5 -0.32 36.31 26.86
C LYS A 5 -0.20 34.87 26.88
N ASN A 6 -0.57 34.25 27.81
CA ASN A 6 -0.36 32.86 27.94
C ASN A 6 -1.08 32.01 26.93
N ARG A 7 -2.09 32.49 26.37
CA ARG A 7 -2.79 31.67 25.50
C ARG A 7 -2.08 31.34 24.25
N PHE A 8 -1.20 32.15 23.82
CA PHE A 8 -0.57 31.85 22.62
C PHE A 8 0.33 30.69 22.66
N LEU A 9 0.87 30.43 23.75
CA LEU A 9 1.79 29.34 23.85
C LEU A 9 1.17 28.02 23.59
N LEU A 10 -0.04 27.89 23.97
CA LEU A 10 -0.69 26.64 23.82
C LEU A 10 -0.94 26.28 22.38
N SER A 11 -1.14 27.24 21.59
CA SER A 11 -1.40 26.95 20.22
C SER A 11 -0.24 26.38 19.52
N LEU A 12 0.90 26.81 19.88
CA LEU A 12 2.04 26.32 19.22
C LEU A 12 2.30 24.88 19.46
N LEU A 13 2.00 24.42 20.60
CA LEU A 13 2.24 23.06 20.90
C LEU A 13 1.47 22.12 20.06
N LEU A 14 0.32 22.50 19.68
CA LEU A 14 -0.50 21.60 18.93
C LEU A 14 0.04 21.32 17.57
N LEU A 15 0.78 22.21 17.02
CA LEU A 15 1.29 22.00 15.75
C LEU A 15 2.31 20.93 15.65
N THR A 16 3.02 20.74 16.68
CA THR A 16 4.08 19.79 16.61
C THR A 16 3.59 18.39 16.57
N LEU A 17 2.35 18.19 16.89
CA LEU A 17 1.89 16.84 16.91
C LEU A 17 1.57 16.31 15.58
N ALA A 18 1.48 17.13 14.66
CA ALA A 18 1.11 16.66 13.40
C ALA A 18 2.19 16.03 12.67
N LEU A 19 2.94 15.32 13.21
CA LEU A 19 3.94 14.77 12.54
C LEU A 19 3.89 13.61 11.92
N PRO A 20 4.41 13.29 11.24
CA PRO A 20 4.65 12.35 10.53
C PRO A 20 4.41 11.15 10.35
N VAL A 21 3.68 10.81 9.73
CA VAL A 21 3.31 9.65 9.58
C VAL A 21 3.78 9.21 8.31
N SER A 22 4.38 9.95 7.60
CA SER A 22 4.72 9.58 6.35
C SER A 22 5.60 8.44 6.18
N ALA A 23 6.03 7.93 7.13
CA ALA A 23 6.94 6.88 7.02
C ALA A 23 6.44 5.61 6.43
N ARG A 24 5.26 5.42 6.10
CA ARG A 24 4.87 4.23 5.63
C ARG A 24 4.93 4.09 4.21
N GLY A 25 5.58 4.86 3.49
CA GLY A 25 5.61 4.86 2.13
C GLY A 25 5.90 3.65 1.32
N PRO A 26 6.74 2.78 1.72
CA PRO A 26 7.13 1.70 0.85
C PRO A 26 6.01 0.76 0.47
N TRP A 27 4.98 0.75 1.20
CA TRP A 27 3.95 -0.19 0.93
C TRP A 27 2.78 0.39 0.18
N ARG A 28 3.02 1.51 -0.47
CA ARG A 28 1.95 2.09 -1.24
C ARG A 28 1.84 1.34 -2.55
N ALA A 29 0.66 0.92 -2.92
CA ALA A 29 0.42 0.26 -4.19
C ALA A 29 0.55 1.27 -5.31
N SER A 30 1.18 0.86 -6.38
CA SER A 30 1.37 1.74 -7.52
C SER A 30 1.65 0.90 -8.75
N GLU A 31 1.84 1.55 -9.84
CA GLU A 31 2.17 0.88 -11.07
C GLU A 31 3.47 0.10 -10.95
N ASP A 32 4.38 0.54 -10.13
CA ASP A 32 5.67 -0.11 -10.01
C ASP A 32 5.62 -1.44 -9.30
N ASN A 33 4.65 -1.66 -8.47
CA ASN A 33 4.60 -2.87 -7.68
C ASN A 33 3.29 -3.65 -7.85
N THR A 34 2.43 -3.23 -8.74
CA THR A 34 1.17 -3.93 -8.95
C THR A 34 0.99 -4.25 -10.41
N ARG A 35 1.08 -5.55 -10.72
CA ARG A 35 0.88 -5.98 -12.08
C ARG A 35 -0.56 -5.73 -12.47
N GLY A 36 -0.77 -5.09 -13.59
CA GLY A 36 -2.12 -4.78 -14.03
C GLY A 36 -2.72 -3.51 -13.49
N TRP A 37 -1.87 -2.65 -12.92
CA TRP A 37 -2.35 -1.39 -12.36
C TRP A 37 -3.22 -0.62 -13.36
N GLN A 38 -2.82 -0.60 -14.61
CA GLN A 38 -3.53 0.16 -15.62
C GLN A 38 -4.89 -0.46 -15.96
N LEU A 39 -5.10 -1.72 -15.61
CA LEU A 39 -6.36 -2.38 -15.89
C LEU A 39 -7.35 -2.24 -14.75
N MET A 40 -6.96 -1.56 -13.69
CA MET A 40 -7.79 -1.40 -12.51
C MET A 40 -8.49 -0.06 -12.54
N SER A 41 -9.70 -0.02 -12.07
CA SER A 41 -10.41 1.24 -11.92
C SER A 41 -9.85 1.98 -10.72
N PRO A 42 -10.14 3.26 -10.57
CA PRO A 42 -9.68 4.00 -9.40
C PRO A 42 -10.16 3.38 -8.10
N GLU A 43 -11.38 2.87 -8.09
CA GLU A 43 -11.90 2.24 -6.88
C GLU A 43 -11.16 0.95 -6.57
N GLU A 44 -10.83 0.20 -7.61
CA GLU A 44 -10.08 -1.03 -7.41
C GLU A 44 -8.69 -0.72 -6.88
N ARG A 45 -8.08 0.35 -7.33
CA ARG A 45 -6.75 0.72 -6.85
C ARG A 45 -6.77 1.10 -5.38
N ILE A 46 -7.82 1.79 -4.96
CA ILE A 46 -7.97 2.16 -3.56
C ILE A 46 -8.18 0.91 -2.72
N ALA A 47 -9.02 0.00 -3.18
CA ALA A 47 -9.27 -1.22 -2.45
C ALA A 47 -8.01 -2.09 -2.37
N HIS A 48 -7.25 -2.15 -3.44
CA HIS A 48 -6.01 -2.91 -3.49
C HIS A 48 -5.01 -2.33 -2.49
N GLN A 49 -4.87 -1.03 -2.48
CA GLN A 49 -3.99 -0.35 -1.55
C GLN A 49 -4.35 -0.67 -0.10
N SER A 50 -5.61 -0.62 0.21
CA SER A 50 -6.06 -0.87 1.55
C SER A 50 -5.82 -2.32 1.94
N LYS A 51 -6.07 -3.22 1.01
CA LYS A 51 -5.89 -4.64 1.28
C LYS A 51 -4.43 -4.97 1.54
N VAL A 52 -3.55 -4.49 0.69
CA VAL A 52 -2.15 -4.79 0.83
C VAL A 52 -1.57 -4.22 2.12
N ARG A 53 -2.01 -3.06 2.50
CA ARG A 53 -1.51 -2.48 3.73
C ARG A 53 -1.94 -3.22 4.96
N GLY A 54 -3.01 -3.97 4.87
CA GLY A 54 -3.51 -4.67 6.03
C GLY A 54 -2.88 -6.02 6.28
N PHE A 55 -2.05 -6.52 5.36
CA PHE A 55 -1.45 -7.82 5.58
C PHE A 55 -0.31 -7.74 6.58
N ALA A 56 -0.32 -8.67 7.51
CA ALA A 56 0.77 -8.81 8.47
C ALA A 56 1.59 -10.06 8.17
N ARG A 57 1.07 -10.96 7.38
CA ARG A 57 1.75 -12.22 7.10
C ARG A 57 2.11 -12.32 5.64
N LEU A 58 3.30 -12.79 5.38
CA LEU A 58 3.78 -12.92 4.02
C LEU A 58 2.93 -13.90 3.21
N ASP A 59 2.57 -15.02 3.79
CA ASP A 59 1.81 -16.01 3.05
C ASP A 59 0.45 -15.50 2.62
N GLU A 60 -0.18 -14.70 3.45
CA GLU A 60 -1.47 -14.12 3.09
C GLU A 60 -1.32 -13.09 1.98
N CYS A 61 -0.28 -12.31 2.06
CA CYS A 61 -0.02 -11.32 1.02
C CYS A 61 0.26 -12.03 -0.31
N ARG A 62 1.01 -13.11 -0.27
CA ARG A 62 1.33 -13.86 -1.49
C ARG A 62 0.10 -14.50 -2.10
N THR A 63 -0.78 -15.04 -1.29
CA THR A 63 -1.99 -15.63 -1.79
C THR A 63 -2.84 -14.58 -2.50
N TYR A 64 -2.95 -13.42 -1.87
CA TYR A 64 -3.70 -12.33 -2.47
C TYR A 64 -3.01 -11.87 -3.77
N GLN A 65 -1.71 -11.74 -3.74
CA GLN A 65 -0.95 -11.29 -4.89
C GLN A 65 -1.14 -12.22 -6.08
N LEU A 66 -1.07 -13.51 -5.83
CA LEU A 66 -1.24 -14.48 -6.88
C LEU A 66 -2.64 -14.42 -7.48
N ALA A 67 -3.64 -14.33 -6.65
CA ALA A 67 -5.02 -14.23 -7.14
C ALA A 67 -5.22 -12.94 -7.94
N HIS A 68 -4.60 -11.87 -7.49
CA HIS A 68 -4.71 -10.59 -8.18
C HIS A 68 -4.02 -10.67 -9.55
N HIS A 69 -2.86 -11.32 -9.62
CA HIS A 69 -2.17 -11.48 -10.89
C HIS A 69 -3.01 -12.30 -11.87
N GLN A 70 -3.67 -13.31 -11.38
CA GLN A 70 -4.50 -14.14 -12.24
C GLN A 70 -5.69 -13.35 -12.76
N GLN A 71 -6.28 -12.53 -11.92
CA GLN A 71 -7.39 -11.70 -12.31
C GLN A 71 -6.95 -10.68 -13.37
N MET A 72 -5.81 -10.07 -13.18
CA MET A 72 -5.32 -9.08 -14.13
C MET A 72 -4.90 -9.74 -15.44
N ALA A 73 -4.38 -10.95 -15.37
CA ALA A 73 -4.01 -11.67 -16.58
C ALA A 73 -5.26 -11.99 -17.41
N GLU A 74 -6.32 -12.37 -16.73
CA GLU A 74 -7.57 -12.66 -17.43
C GLU A 74 -8.16 -11.39 -18.05
N ARG A 75 -8.08 -10.29 -17.32
CA ARG A 75 -8.59 -9.01 -17.80
C ARG A 75 -7.80 -8.54 -19.01
N ALA A 76 -6.49 -8.72 -18.98
CA ALA A 76 -5.63 -8.36 -20.12
C ALA A 76 -5.98 -9.21 -21.33
N ARG A 77 -6.22 -10.49 -21.10
CA ARG A 77 -6.57 -11.38 -22.18
C ARG A 77 -7.87 -10.96 -22.83
N GLN A 78 -8.85 -10.59 -22.03
CA GLN A 78 -10.13 -10.14 -22.53
C GLN A 78 -10.02 -8.86 -23.35
N ARG A 79 -9.07 -8.03 -23.02
CA ARG A 79 -8.87 -6.78 -23.73
C ARG A 79 -7.82 -6.88 -24.84
N GLY A 80 -7.24 -8.05 -25.03
CA GLY A 80 -6.28 -8.24 -26.10
C GLY A 80 -4.97 -7.51 -25.91
N ILE A 81 -4.55 -7.31 -24.67
CA ILE A 81 -3.31 -6.60 -24.41
C ILE A 81 -2.37 -7.48 -23.60
N ALA A 82 -1.10 -7.17 -23.67
CA ALA A 82 -0.11 -7.88 -22.89
C ALA A 82 -0.10 -7.33 -21.48
N LEU A 83 0.08 -8.19 -20.50
CA LEU A 83 0.16 -7.77 -19.13
C LEU A 83 1.62 -7.53 -18.76
N PRO A 84 2.00 -6.32 -18.45
CA PRO A 84 3.39 -6.02 -18.15
C PRO A 84 3.81 -6.69 -16.86
N ARG A 85 5.05 -7.05 -16.73
CA ARG A 85 5.54 -7.58 -15.51
C ARG A 85 5.72 -6.50 -14.55
N GLY A 86 5.41 -6.71 -13.33
CA GLY A 86 5.64 -5.74 -12.30
C GLY A 86 7.09 -5.61 -12.00
N GLY A 87 7.53 -4.51 -11.53
CA GLY A 87 8.91 -4.30 -11.19
C GLY A 87 9.24 -4.71 -9.79
N GLN A 88 8.45 -4.30 -8.84
CA GLN A 88 8.74 -4.60 -7.46
C GLN A 88 7.68 -5.48 -6.86
N ASP A 89 8.06 -6.19 -5.82
CA ASP A 89 7.17 -7.10 -5.15
C ASP A 89 6.45 -6.38 -4.01
N ILE A 90 5.17 -6.23 -4.11
CA ILE A 90 4.41 -5.51 -3.11
C ILE A 90 4.41 -6.20 -1.75
N CYS A 91 4.74 -7.47 -1.69
CA CYS A 91 4.80 -8.19 -0.42
C CYS A 91 6.20 -8.19 0.18
N ALA A 92 7.16 -7.54 -0.46
CA ALA A 92 8.54 -7.62 -0.03
C ALA A 92 8.81 -7.05 1.35
N HIS A 93 7.92 -6.23 1.86
CA HIS A 93 8.11 -5.66 3.19
C HIS A 93 7.78 -6.64 4.32
N LEU A 94 7.21 -7.78 3.98
CA LEU A 94 6.83 -8.74 5.00
C LEU A 94 7.87 -9.86 5.08
N LYS A 95 8.08 -10.35 6.27
CA LYS A 95 9.03 -11.41 6.46
C LYS A 95 8.33 -12.74 6.48
N PRO A 96 8.98 -13.82 6.06
CA PRO A 96 8.35 -15.12 6.13
C PRO A 96 7.98 -15.46 7.56
N GLY A 97 6.84 -16.09 7.72
CA GLY A 97 6.45 -16.54 9.04
C GLY A 97 7.17 -17.81 9.37
N LYS A 98 6.95 -18.30 10.60
CA LYS A 98 7.59 -19.47 11.04
C LYS A 98 7.14 -20.59 10.17
N GLY A 99 8.03 -21.28 9.58
CA GLY A 99 7.69 -22.43 8.75
C GLY A 99 7.43 -22.09 7.31
N GLU A 100 7.42 -20.83 6.96
CA GLU A 100 7.21 -20.44 5.58
C GLU A 100 8.53 -20.38 4.85
N PRO A 101 8.58 -20.77 3.60
CA PRO A 101 9.83 -20.69 2.86
C PRO A 101 10.08 -19.23 2.49
N ALA A 102 11.33 -18.88 2.48
CA ALA A 102 11.70 -17.54 2.08
C ALA A 102 11.66 -17.48 0.59
N ARG A 103 11.36 -16.34 0.05
CA ARG A 103 11.39 -16.23 -1.37
C ARG A 103 12.45 -15.33 -1.83
#